data_8efd1091a59f58375bb8f25a491ad7cb
#
_entry.id   8efd1091a59f58375bb8f25a491ad7cb
#
_cell.length_a   1.000
_cell.length_b   1.000
_cell.length_c   1.000
_cell.angle_alpha   90.00
_cell.angle_beta   90.00
_cell.angle_gamma   90.00
#
_symmetry.space_group_name_H-M   'P 1'
#
loop_
_entity.id
_entity.type
_entity.pdbx_description
1 polymer ?
#
loop_
_entity_poly.entity_id
_entity_poly.type
_entity_poly.pdbx_seq_one_letter_code
_entity_poly.pdbx_strand_id
1 'polypeptide(L)'
;MTQIRKFIEWMGFHPGMEEIPRALATDYLTEFGVRGVRFGLLNSDDSILLLGQYGYPDAMAWRNRTIPSEEWRAIDADDVRIVAGILKSKWTTDSTMYVNALRDRGVVQGHFIIHFHNPVSDADKHRTAEAIEDLSVPLALYLSFVTHPIGNSAGGIFLPIDSRDAGNGQLSQRQILILRGMVEGKTNHELATELGFSVSTIRHETMRIYQALAVSDRKEAAKKALTLSLV
;
A
#
# COMPACT_ATOMS: atom_id res chain seq x y z
N MET A 1 14.30 -13.54 15.58
CA MET A 1 13.42 -12.38 15.37
C MET A 1 12.24 -12.86 14.55
N THR A 2 11.01 -12.68 14.99
CA THR A 2 9.83 -13.16 14.27
C THR A 2 9.62 -12.37 12.98
N GLN A 3 9.05 -12.97 11.93
CA GLN A 3 8.75 -12.30 10.65
C GLN A 3 7.88 -11.05 10.85
N ILE A 4 6.90 -11.15 11.74
CA ILE A 4 6.02 -10.03 12.07
C ILE A 4 6.78 -8.81 12.63
N ARG A 5 7.78 -9.03 13.49
CA ARG A 5 8.57 -7.93 14.03
C ARG A 5 9.39 -7.23 12.95
N LYS A 6 10.01 -7.99 12.05
CA LYS A 6 10.74 -7.44 10.91
C LYS A 6 9.81 -6.63 10.01
N PHE A 7 8.59 -7.13 9.78
CA PHE A 7 7.59 -6.43 8.98
C PHE A 7 7.15 -5.12 9.62
N ILE A 8 6.88 -5.11 10.94
CA ILE A 8 6.54 -3.89 11.68
C ILE A 8 7.67 -2.86 11.61
N GLU A 9 8.92 -3.28 11.85
CA GLU A 9 10.09 -2.41 11.74
C GLU A 9 10.22 -1.81 10.32
N TRP A 10 10.02 -2.64 9.29
CA TRP A 10 10.05 -2.18 7.90
C TRP A 10 8.90 -1.23 7.57
N MET A 11 7.68 -1.49 8.07
CA MET A 11 6.53 -0.58 7.90
C MET A 11 6.78 0.79 8.55
N GLY A 12 7.61 0.86 9.60
CA GLY A 12 8.04 2.10 10.23
C GLY A 12 8.84 3.04 9.29
N PHE A 13 9.37 2.53 8.18
CA PHE A 13 10.01 3.33 7.14
C PHE A 13 9.02 3.90 6.11
N HIS A 14 7.73 3.77 6.35
CA HIS A 14 6.66 4.27 5.48
C HIS A 14 6.77 3.82 4.01
N PRO A 15 6.78 2.51 3.73
CA PRO A 15 6.88 2.00 2.37
C PRO A 15 5.71 2.48 1.50
N GLY A 16 5.96 2.61 0.20
CA GLY A 16 4.90 2.90 -0.77
C GLY A 16 3.92 1.75 -0.92
N MET A 17 2.68 2.06 -1.32
CA MET A 17 1.63 1.06 -1.50
C MET A 17 2.00 -0.04 -2.51
N GLU A 18 2.86 0.25 -3.46
CA GLU A 18 3.37 -0.72 -4.45
C GLU A 18 4.56 -1.54 -3.93
N GLU A 19 5.27 -1.04 -2.90
CA GLU A 19 6.40 -1.76 -2.30
C GLU A 19 5.91 -2.85 -1.35
N ILE A 20 4.80 -2.61 -0.66
CA ILE A 20 4.22 -3.52 0.34
C ILE A 20 3.89 -4.89 -0.25
N PRO A 21 3.11 -5.03 -1.35
CA PRO A 21 2.75 -6.34 -1.87
C PRO A 21 3.97 -7.08 -2.43
N ARG A 22 4.95 -6.36 -2.96
CA ARG A 22 6.21 -6.96 -3.40
C ARG A 22 6.99 -7.53 -2.21
N ALA A 23 7.22 -6.75 -1.16
CA ALA A 23 7.94 -7.21 0.02
C ALA A 23 7.24 -8.38 0.70
N LEU A 24 5.90 -8.35 0.79
CA LEU A 24 5.13 -9.48 1.31
C LEU A 24 5.39 -10.76 0.50
N ALA A 25 5.41 -10.68 -0.84
CA ALA A 25 5.64 -11.85 -1.68
C ALA A 25 7.09 -12.34 -1.65
N THR A 26 8.08 -11.42 -1.68
CA THR A 26 9.49 -11.77 -1.88
C THR A 26 10.29 -11.94 -0.59
N ASP A 27 9.87 -11.31 0.51
CA ASP A 27 10.67 -11.26 1.73
C ASP A 27 9.98 -11.93 2.92
N TYR A 28 8.65 -11.75 3.06
CA TYR A 28 7.92 -12.19 4.26
C TYR A 28 7.17 -13.51 4.09
N LEU A 29 6.66 -13.80 2.89
CA LEU A 29 5.86 -15.01 2.59
C LEU A 29 6.54 -15.94 1.56
N THR A 30 7.83 -15.74 1.30
CA THR A 30 8.59 -16.52 0.29
C THR A 30 8.51 -18.01 0.53
N GLU A 31 8.59 -18.47 1.79
CA GLU A 31 8.56 -19.88 2.14
C GLU A 31 7.24 -20.59 1.78
N PHE A 32 6.16 -19.83 1.57
CA PHE A 32 4.83 -20.37 1.23
C PHE A 32 4.56 -20.44 -0.27
N GLY A 33 5.53 -20.11 -1.13
CA GLY A 33 5.38 -20.18 -2.57
C GLY A 33 4.38 -19.16 -3.14
N VAL A 34 4.37 -17.96 -2.57
CA VAL A 34 3.49 -16.87 -3.02
C VAL A 34 3.88 -16.40 -4.41
N ARG A 35 2.91 -16.39 -5.32
CA ARG A 35 3.02 -15.89 -6.69
C ARG A 35 2.68 -14.41 -6.78
N GLY A 36 1.64 -13.99 -6.06
CA GLY A 36 1.14 -12.64 -6.16
C GLY A 36 0.40 -12.19 -4.90
N VAL A 37 0.44 -10.92 -4.66
CA VAL A 37 -0.22 -10.26 -3.53
C VAL A 37 -0.96 -9.04 -4.03
N ARG A 38 -2.19 -8.82 -3.55
CA ARG A 38 -2.90 -7.57 -3.71
C ARG A 38 -3.66 -7.21 -2.45
N PHE A 39 -3.84 -5.92 -2.23
CA PHE A 39 -4.68 -5.42 -1.15
C PHE A 39 -5.40 -4.14 -1.56
N GLY A 40 -6.53 -3.89 -0.94
CA GLY A 40 -7.37 -2.74 -1.21
C GLY A 40 -8.28 -2.42 -0.04
N LEU A 41 -8.85 -1.23 -0.06
CA LEU A 41 -9.82 -0.75 0.92
C LEU A 41 -11.24 -0.92 0.41
N LEU A 42 -12.13 -1.25 1.31
CA LEU A 42 -13.56 -1.37 1.06
C LEU A 42 -14.20 0.01 1.12
N ASN A 43 -14.88 0.41 0.07
CA ASN A 43 -15.71 1.62 0.04
C ASN A 43 -17.10 1.35 0.63
N SER A 44 -17.84 2.41 0.90
CA SER A 44 -19.21 2.34 1.44
C SER A 44 -20.23 1.70 0.49
N ASP A 45 -19.93 1.59 -0.80
CA ASP A 45 -20.73 0.93 -1.83
C ASP A 45 -20.31 -0.51 -2.09
N ASP A 46 -19.53 -1.12 -1.18
CA ASP A 46 -18.93 -2.45 -1.29
C ASP A 46 -17.95 -2.62 -2.48
N SER A 47 -17.59 -1.55 -3.16
CA SER A 47 -16.50 -1.58 -4.12
C SER A 47 -15.15 -1.59 -3.40
N ILE A 48 -14.09 -2.03 -4.07
CA ILE A 48 -12.75 -2.09 -3.50
C ILE A 48 -11.83 -1.15 -4.26
N LEU A 49 -11.22 -0.23 -3.52
CA LEU A 49 -10.15 0.58 -4.03
C LEU A 49 -8.83 -0.17 -3.90
N LEU A 50 -8.27 -0.62 -5.02
CA LEU A 50 -7.01 -1.33 -5.06
C LEU A 50 -5.86 -0.38 -4.74
N LEU A 51 -5.13 -0.63 -3.66
CA LEU A 51 -4.01 0.18 -3.21
C LEU A 51 -2.66 -0.33 -3.70
N GLY A 52 -2.48 -1.63 -3.77
CA GLY A 52 -1.22 -2.23 -4.19
C GLY A 52 -1.38 -3.65 -4.70
N GLN A 53 -0.50 -4.01 -5.65
CA GLN A 53 -0.44 -5.37 -6.18
C GLN A 53 0.95 -5.73 -6.68
N TYR A 54 1.26 -7.03 -6.64
CA TYR A 54 2.49 -7.63 -7.16
C TYR A 54 2.19 -9.03 -7.74
N GLY A 55 2.91 -9.43 -8.80
CA GLY A 55 2.80 -10.75 -9.41
C GLY A 55 1.59 -10.96 -10.33
N TYR A 56 0.93 -9.89 -10.75
CA TYR A 56 -0.17 -9.93 -11.71
C TYR A 56 0.27 -9.39 -13.06
N PRO A 57 -0.15 -10.02 -14.18
CA PRO A 57 0.25 -9.62 -15.54
C PRO A 57 -0.07 -8.17 -15.88
N ASP A 58 -1.21 -7.67 -15.41
CA ASP A 58 -1.71 -6.31 -15.69
C ASP A 58 -1.43 -5.33 -14.55
N ALA A 59 -0.29 -5.49 -13.87
CA ALA A 59 0.08 -4.69 -12.69
C ALA A 59 -0.10 -3.17 -12.87
N MET A 60 0.02 -2.66 -14.10
CA MET A 60 -0.16 -1.23 -14.41
C MET A 60 -1.62 -0.83 -14.63
N ALA A 61 -2.47 -1.75 -15.12
CA ALA A 61 -3.86 -1.44 -15.46
C ALA A 61 -4.78 -1.27 -14.23
N TRP A 62 -4.36 -1.81 -13.08
CA TRP A 62 -5.18 -1.86 -11.87
C TRP A 62 -4.86 -0.78 -10.83
N ARG A 63 -3.87 0.05 -11.06
CA ARG A 63 -3.50 1.11 -10.11
C ARG A 63 -4.61 2.15 -10.03
N ASN A 64 -5.00 2.50 -8.81
CA ASN A 64 -6.09 3.44 -8.50
C ASN A 64 -7.44 3.06 -9.14
N ARG A 65 -7.63 1.75 -9.47
CA ARG A 65 -8.90 1.28 -9.97
C ARG A 65 -9.80 0.89 -8.81
N THR A 66 -11.02 1.40 -8.83
CA THR A 66 -12.11 0.89 -8.00
C THR A 66 -12.67 -0.36 -8.66
N ILE A 67 -12.64 -1.48 -7.95
CA ILE A 67 -13.18 -2.76 -8.44
C ILE A 67 -14.60 -2.89 -7.90
N PRO A 68 -15.63 -2.95 -8.75
CA PRO A 68 -16.99 -3.18 -8.31
C PRO A 68 -17.12 -4.48 -7.52
N SER A 69 -18.03 -4.53 -6.57
CA SER A 69 -18.25 -5.71 -5.74
C SER A 69 -18.54 -6.98 -6.55
N GLU A 70 -19.19 -6.84 -7.71
CA GLU A 70 -19.50 -7.94 -8.63
C GLU A 70 -18.23 -8.54 -9.27
N GLU A 71 -17.29 -7.70 -9.75
CA GLU A 71 -16.01 -8.18 -10.29
C GLU A 71 -15.18 -8.87 -9.22
N TRP A 72 -15.18 -8.33 -8.00
CA TRP A 72 -14.47 -8.89 -6.87
C TRP A 72 -15.04 -10.23 -6.42
N ARG A 73 -16.37 -10.39 -6.47
CA ARG A 73 -17.09 -11.64 -6.21
C ARG A 73 -16.82 -12.68 -7.30
N ALA A 74 -16.66 -12.26 -8.57
CA ALA A 74 -16.38 -13.14 -9.69
C ALA A 74 -14.97 -13.76 -9.65
N ILE A 75 -14.03 -13.19 -8.91
CA ILE A 75 -12.70 -13.77 -8.71
C ILE A 75 -12.78 -15.06 -7.88
N ASP A 76 -13.85 -15.22 -7.10
CA ASP A 76 -14.12 -16.42 -6.31
C ASP A 76 -15.59 -16.85 -6.54
N ALA A 77 -15.83 -17.47 -7.69
CA ALA A 77 -17.17 -17.76 -8.20
C ALA A 77 -18.04 -18.64 -7.28
N ASP A 78 -17.47 -19.32 -6.28
CA ASP A 78 -18.24 -20.29 -5.51
C ASP A 78 -18.60 -19.86 -4.08
N ASP A 79 -17.98 -18.84 -3.45
CA ASP A 79 -18.32 -18.66 -2.03
C ASP A 79 -17.94 -17.35 -1.32
N VAL A 80 -17.46 -16.30 -1.97
CA VAL A 80 -17.32 -15.01 -1.25
C VAL A 80 -18.64 -14.25 -1.26
N ARG A 81 -19.57 -14.69 -0.45
CA ARG A 81 -20.69 -13.83 -0.06
C ARG A 81 -20.12 -12.73 0.84
N ILE A 82 -19.82 -11.61 0.23
CA ILE A 82 -19.72 -10.34 0.94
C ILE A 82 -21.15 -10.01 1.39
N VAL A 83 -21.55 -10.57 2.52
CA VAL A 83 -22.76 -10.11 3.20
C VAL A 83 -22.28 -8.98 4.09
N ALA A 84 -22.84 -7.79 3.89
CA ALA A 84 -22.64 -6.58 4.65
C ALA A 84 -21.91 -6.79 5.99
N GLY A 85 -20.63 -6.43 6.05
CA GLY A 85 -19.86 -6.35 7.30
C GLY A 85 -19.23 -7.64 7.83
N ILE A 86 -19.40 -8.82 7.20
CA ILE A 86 -18.85 -10.07 7.73
C ILE A 86 -18.01 -10.76 6.66
N LEU A 87 -16.85 -10.23 6.37
CA LEU A 87 -15.83 -10.95 5.62
C LEU A 87 -15.04 -11.83 6.58
N LYS A 88 -15.10 -13.14 6.32
CA LYS A 88 -14.22 -14.12 6.96
C LYS A 88 -13.03 -14.36 6.04
N SER A 89 -11.85 -14.47 6.63
CA SER A 89 -10.68 -14.99 5.92
C SER A 89 -10.95 -16.41 5.45
N LYS A 90 -10.58 -16.74 4.20
CA LYS A 90 -10.81 -18.08 3.67
C LYS A 90 -9.91 -18.44 2.49
N TRP A 91 -9.78 -19.76 2.30
CA TRP A 91 -9.19 -20.37 1.11
C TRP A 91 -10.20 -20.46 -0.02
N THR A 92 -9.72 -20.33 -1.27
CA THR A 92 -10.51 -20.75 -2.43
C THR A 92 -10.63 -22.27 -2.49
N THR A 93 -11.63 -22.76 -3.18
CA THR A 93 -11.92 -24.21 -3.30
C THR A 93 -10.71 -24.98 -3.85
N ASP A 94 -9.98 -24.41 -4.78
CA ASP A 94 -8.78 -24.99 -5.38
C ASP A 94 -7.51 -24.78 -4.55
N SER A 95 -7.62 -24.10 -3.42
CA SER A 95 -6.50 -23.79 -2.51
C SER A 95 -5.32 -23.03 -3.15
N THR A 96 -5.55 -22.34 -4.25
CA THR A 96 -4.53 -21.51 -4.93
C THR A 96 -4.54 -20.07 -4.44
N MET A 97 -5.54 -19.69 -3.64
CA MET A 97 -5.71 -18.32 -3.18
C MET A 97 -6.19 -18.27 -1.72
N TYR A 98 -5.69 -17.34 -0.95
CA TYR A 98 -6.19 -17.00 0.37
C TYR A 98 -6.64 -15.56 0.42
N VAL A 99 -7.88 -15.35 0.80
CA VAL A 99 -8.48 -14.03 1.01
C VAL A 99 -8.52 -13.74 2.50
N ASN A 100 -7.88 -12.67 2.94
CA ASN A 100 -7.90 -12.23 4.32
C ASN A 100 -8.56 -10.86 4.45
N ALA A 101 -9.44 -10.70 5.43
CA ALA A 101 -10.04 -9.41 5.74
C ALA A 101 -9.08 -8.55 6.56
N LEU A 102 -8.76 -7.37 6.06
CA LEU A 102 -8.03 -6.37 6.82
C LEU A 102 -8.96 -5.69 7.83
N ARG A 103 -8.65 -5.80 9.11
CA ARG A 103 -9.49 -5.31 10.20
C ARG A 103 -8.76 -4.29 11.06
N ASP A 104 -9.45 -3.18 11.33
CA ASP A 104 -9.08 -2.27 12.40
C ASP A 104 -10.20 -2.23 13.42
N ARG A 105 -9.88 -2.43 14.70
CA ARG A 105 -10.84 -2.42 15.83
C ARG A 105 -12.08 -3.31 15.59
N GLY A 106 -11.87 -4.45 14.91
CA GLY A 106 -12.93 -5.40 14.57
C GLY A 106 -13.77 -5.04 13.33
N VAL A 107 -13.60 -3.85 12.75
CA VAL A 107 -14.27 -3.42 11.52
C VAL A 107 -13.44 -3.82 10.31
N VAL A 108 -14.06 -4.43 9.30
CA VAL A 108 -13.40 -4.73 8.02
C VAL A 108 -13.19 -3.42 7.26
N GLN A 109 -11.94 -3.12 6.97
CA GLN A 109 -11.55 -1.94 6.21
C GLN A 109 -11.14 -2.27 4.77
N GLY A 110 -10.82 -3.52 4.50
CA GLY A 110 -10.35 -3.91 3.19
C GLY A 110 -10.01 -5.40 3.11
N HIS A 111 -9.32 -5.75 2.03
CA HIS A 111 -8.93 -7.11 1.71
C HIS A 111 -7.47 -7.21 1.38
N PHE A 112 -6.92 -8.35 1.76
CA PHE A 112 -5.56 -8.78 1.47
C PHE A 112 -5.65 -10.16 0.81
N ILE A 113 -5.29 -10.26 -0.46
CA ILE A 113 -5.38 -11.49 -1.25
C ILE A 113 -3.98 -11.96 -1.59
N ILE A 114 -3.74 -13.23 -1.35
CA ILE A 114 -2.49 -13.92 -1.65
C ILE A 114 -2.78 -15.04 -2.64
N HIS A 115 -2.04 -15.03 -3.76
CA HIS A 115 -2.02 -16.10 -4.74
C HIS A 115 -0.76 -16.95 -4.58
N PHE A 116 -0.91 -18.26 -4.74
CA PHE A 116 0.16 -19.22 -4.66
C PHE A 116 0.50 -19.78 -6.04
N HIS A 117 1.75 -20.22 -6.22
CA HIS A 117 2.16 -20.90 -7.45
C HIS A 117 1.46 -22.25 -7.63
N ASN A 118 1.22 -22.95 -6.53
CA ASN A 118 0.59 -24.27 -6.49
C ASN A 118 -0.50 -24.28 -5.40
N PRO A 119 -1.49 -25.17 -5.49
CA PRO A 119 -2.44 -25.37 -4.41
C PRO A 119 -1.73 -25.70 -3.09
N VAL A 120 -2.13 -25.01 -2.02
CA VAL A 120 -1.58 -25.24 -0.68
C VAL A 120 -2.21 -26.51 -0.10
N SER A 121 -1.38 -27.42 0.41
CA SER A 121 -1.85 -28.67 1.00
C SER A 121 -2.71 -28.42 2.24
N ASP A 122 -3.66 -29.31 2.54
CA ASP A 122 -4.49 -29.16 3.75
C ASP A 122 -3.66 -29.17 5.04
N ALA A 123 -2.52 -29.84 5.03
CA ALA A 123 -1.59 -29.85 6.18
C ALA A 123 -0.93 -28.48 6.40
N ASP A 124 -0.69 -27.72 5.33
CA ASP A 124 0.01 -26.42 5.40
C ASP A 124 -0.96 -25.23 5.50
N LYS A 125 -2.24 -25.42 5.19
CA LYS A 125 -3.23 -24.33 5.16
C LYS A 125 -3.28 -23.52 6.45
N HIS A 126 -3.28 -24.21 7.60
CA HIS A 126 -3.37 -23.55 8.90
C HIS A 126 -2.15 -22.68 9.16
N ARG A 127 -0.95 -23.23 8.97
CA ARG A 127 0.32 -22.51 9.17
C ARG A 127 0.44 -21.32 8.21
N THR A 128 0.03 -21.51 6.96
CA THR A 128 0.08 -20.47 5.93
C THR A 128 -0.92 -19.35 6.25
N ALA A 129 -2.15 -19.70 6.62
CA ALA A 129 -3.17 -18.73 7.00
C ALA A 129 -2.74 -17.91 8.23
N GLU A 130 -2.23 -18.57 9.27
CA GLU A 130 -1.73 -17.90 10.48
C GLU A 130 -0.62 -16.89 10.16
N ALA A 131 0.36 -17.27 9.33
CA ALA A 131 1.42 -16.35 8.92
C ALA A 131 0.89 -15.12 8.15
N ILE A 132 -0.13 -15.31 7.31
CA ILE A 132 -0.77 -14.22 6.56
C ILE A 132 -1.58 -13.32 7.49
N GLU A 133 -2.34 -13.91 8.40
CA GLU A 133 -3.15 -13.19 9.38
C GLU A 133 -2.28 -12.35 10.31
N ASP A 134 -1.15 -12.88 10.76
CA ASP A 134 -0.17 -12.16 11.55
C ASP A 134 0.37 -10.91 10.85
N LEU A 135 0.65 -10.98 9.55
CA LEU A 135 1.11 -9.84 8.76
C LEU A 135 -0.02 -8.87 8.41
N SER A 136 -1.26 -9.34 8.39
CA SER A 136 -2.42 -8.50 8.08
C SER A 136 -2.72 -7.46 9.16
N VAL A 137 -2.42 -7.76 10.42
CA VAL A 137 -2.66 -6.84 11.55
C VAL A 137 -1.84 -5.56 11.42
N PRO A 138 -0.50 -5.60 11.32
CA PRO A 138 0.30 -4.40 11.13
C PRO A 138 -0.01 -3.69 9.81
N LEU A 139 -0.35 -4.44 8.75
CA LEU A 139 -0.79 -3.84 7.48
C LEU A 139 -2.09 -3.04 7.66
N ALA A 140 -3.10 -3.59 8.32
CA ALA A 140 -4.36 -2.90 8.57
C ALA A 140 -4.16 -1.64 9.43
N LEU A 141 -3.33 -1.71 10.47
CA LEU A 141 -2.98 -0.56 11.29
C LEU A 141 -2.26 0.53 10.49
N TYR A 142 -1.31 0.13 9.65
CA TYR A 142 -0.60 1.07 8.76
C TYR A 142 -1.57 1.76 7.79
N LEU A 143 -2.46 1.00 7.16
CA LEU A 143 -3.47 1.55 6.26
C LEU A 143 -4.41 2.51 6.99
N SER A 144 -4.89 2.16 8.20
CA SER A 144 -5.68 3.06 9.03
C SER A 144 -4.95 4.36 9.34
N PHE A 145 -3.68 4.28 9.69
CA PHE A 145 -2.86 5.46 9.99
C PHE A 145 -2.67 6.35 8.75
N VAL A 146 -2.42 5.75 7.60
CA VAL A 146 -2.17 6.48 6.35
C VAL A 146 -3.45 7.06 5.75
N THR A 147 -4.59 6.36 5.91
CA THR A 147 -5.89 6.79 5.37
C THR A 147 -6.69 7.70 6.29
N HIS A 148 -6.42 7.65 7.60
CA HIS A 148 -7.08 8.48 8.62
C HIS A 148 -6.05 9.20 9.50
N PRO A 149 -5.28 10.16 8.99
CA PRO A 149 -4.31 10.88 9.81
C PRO A 149 -5.02 11.58 10.96
N ILE A 150 -4.52 11.34 12.18
CA ILE A 150 -5.03 11.93 13.42
C ILE A 150 -4.94 13.46 13.30
N GLY A 151 -6.08 14.12 13.15
CA GLY A 151 -6.14 15.58 13.19
C GLY A 151 -7.08 16.30 12.21
N ASN A 152 -7.70 15.59 11.26
CA ASN A 152 -8.69 16.23 10.38
C ASN A 152 -10.08 15.61 10.53
N SER A 153 -10.96 16.33 11.20
CA SER A 153 -12.38 16.00 11.41
C SER A 153 -13.27 16.21 10.16
N ALA A 154 -12.71 16.08 8.98
CA ALA A 154 -13.48 16.10 7.74
C ALA A 154 -13.20 14.77 7.01
N GLY A 155 -14.23 13.91 6.96
CA GLY A 155 -14.20 12.56 6.42
C GLY A 155 -13.81 12.46 4.94
N GLY A 156 -12.55 12.70 4.65
CA GLY A 156 -11.93 12.43 3.37
C GLY A 156 -10.92 11.29 3.57
N ILE A 157 -11.04 10.22 2.82
CA ILE A 157 -10.02 9.21 2.68
C ILE A 157 -8.81 9.89 2.07
N PHE A 158 -7.83 10.25 2.90
CA PHE A 158 -6.50 10.59 2.41
C PHE A 158 -5.81 9.28 2.04
N LEU A 159 -6.09 8.81 0.84
CA LEU A 159 -5.20 7.85 0.21
C LEU A 159 -3.84 8.54 0.09
N PRO A 160 -2.73 7.85 0.39
CA PRO A 160 -1.47 8.27 -0.16
C PRO A 160 -1.65 8.13 -1.67
N ILE A 161 -2.03 9.23 -2.29
CA ILE A 161 -2.16 9.34 -3.73
C ILE A 161 -0.78 8.99 -4.25
N ASP A 162 -0.70 7.80 -4.85
CA ASP A 162 0.44 7.42 -5.64
C ASP A 162 0.64 8.60 -6.61
N SER A 163 1.81 9.19 -6.58
CA SER A 163 2.20 10.45 -7.24
C SER A 163 2.03 10.45 -8.77
N ARG A 164 1.05 9.73 -9.30
CA ARG A 164 0.67 9.72 -10.71
C ARG A 164 -0.52 10.62 -11.04
N ASP A 165 -1.26 11.10 -10.04
CA ASP A 165 -2.25 12.17 -10.22
C ASP A 165 -1.64 13.57 -10.09
N ALA A 166 -0.34 13.71 -10.29
CA ALA A 166 0.29 15.01 -10.55
C ALA A 166 -0.12 15.61 -11.91
N GLY A 167 -1.26 15.16 -12.48
CA GLY A 167 -1.93 15.85 -13.58
C GLY A 167 -2.53 17.21 -13.18
N ASN A 168 -2.61 17.52 -11.88
CA ASN A 168 -3.18 18.77 -11.36
C ASN A 168 -2.19 19.62 -10.55
N GLY A 169 -0.88 19.39 -10.64
CA GLY A 169 0.13 20.26 -10.03
C GLY A 169 0.21 20.21 -8.49
N GLN A 170 -0.50 19.29 -7.83
CA GLN A 170 -0.43 19.15 -6.37
C GLN A 170 0.63 18.13 -5.95
N LEU A 171 1.51 18.53 -5.03
CA LEU A 171 2.52 17.66 -4.45
C LEU A 171 1.91 16.76 -3.37
N SER A 172 2.35 15.49 -3.33
CA SER A 172 1.99 14.56 -2.24
C SER A 172 2.64 14.99 -0.91
N GLN A 173 2.11 14.51 0.23
CA GLN A 173 2.69 14.75 1.55
C GLN A 173 4.17 14.33 1.62
N ARG A 174 4.53 13.19 1.02
CA ARG A 174 5.92 12.73 0.90
C ARG A 174 6.76 13.73 0.12
N GLN A 175 6.27 14.22 -1.00
CA GLN A 175 6.95 15.21 -1.81
C GLN A 175 7.10 16.55 -1.08
N ILE A 176 6.14 16.94 -0.28
CA ILE A 176 6.23 18.14 0.58
C ILE A 176 7.31 17.96 1.65
N LEU A 177 7.41 16.79 2.29
CA LEU A 177 8.48 16.52 3.27
C LEU A 177 9.87 16.55 2.62
N ILE A 178 10.01 15.93 1.45
CA ILE A 178 11.28 16.00 0.68
C ILE A 178 11.58 17.42 0.28
N LEU A 179 10.60 18.16 -0.19
CA LEU A 179 10.73 19.56 -0.60
C LEU A 179 11.15 20.47 0.57
N ARG A 180 10.57 20.25 1.77
CA ARG A 180 10.99 20.93 3.00
C ARG A 180 12.45 20.67 3.31
N GLY A 181 12.89 19.41 3.27
CA GLY A 181 14.30 19.10 3.48
C GLY A 181 15.21 19.64 2.38
N MET A 182 14.70 19.82 1.14
CA MET A 182 15.46 20.54 0.10
C MET A 182 15.65 22.02 0.45
N VAL A 183 14.65 22.68 1.01
CA VAL A 183 14.72 24.06 1.49
C VAL A 183 15.71 24.17 2.66
N GLU A 184 15.74 23.18 3.55
CA GLU A 184 16.70 23.07 4.65
C GLU A 184 18.14 22.73 4.20
N GLY A 185 18.34 22.48 2.90
CA GLY A 185 19.67 22.19 2.34
C GLY A 185 20.14 20.73 2.48
N LYS A 186 19.28 19.81 2.94
CA LYS A 186 19.61 18.39 3.14
C LYS A 186 19.89 17.70 1.80
N THR A 187 20.89 16.85 1.75
CA THR A 187 21.20 16.00 0.59
C THR A 187 20.18 14.86 0.43
N ASN A 188 20.15 14.21 -0.73
CA ASN A 188 19.28 13.03 -0.94
C ASN A 188 19.65 11.88 -0.01
N HIS A 189 20.88 11.76 0.43
CA HIS A 189 21.32 10.75 1.38
C HIS A 189 20.80 11.04 2.80
N GLU A 190 20.89 12.27 3.24
CA GLU A 190 20.34 12.70 4.55
C GLU A 190 18.82 12.56 4.59
N LEU A 191 18.13 12.96 3.50
CA LEU A 191 16.68 12.76 3.35
C LEU A 191 16.29 11.27 3.36
N ALA A 192 17.08 10.44 2.68
CA ALA A 192 16.86 9.00 2.68
C ALA A 192 16.96 8.43 4.09
N THR A 193 17.99 8.82 4.84
CA THR A 193 18.19 8.38 6.22
C THR A 193 17.10 8.90 7.17
N GLU A 194 16.77 10.18 7.08
CA GLU A 194 15.79 10.82 7.97
C GLU A 194 14.36 10.35 7.72
N LEU A 195 13.98 10.18 6.45
CA LEU A 195 12.63 9.77 6.06
C LEU A 195 12.47 8.26 5.93
N GLY A 196 13.54 7.47 6.15
CA GLY A 196 13.50 6.02 6.10
C GLY A 196 13.33 5.45 4.69
N PHE A 197 13.81 6.14 3.66
CA PHE A 197 13.73 5.69 2.26
C PHE A 197 15.10 5.30 1.69
N SER A 198 15.07 4.59 0.57
CA SER A 198 16.30 4.42 -0.22
C SER A 198 16.67 5.73 -0.92
N VAL A 199 17.98 5.93 -1.17
CA VAL A 199 18.45 7.11 -1.93
C VAL A 199 17.84 7.14 -3.34
N SER A 200 17.59 5.97 -3.94
CA SER A 200 16.92 5.85 -5.24
C SER A 200 15.48 6.34 -5.19
N THR A 201 14.74 6.01 -4.12
CA THR A 201 13.38 6.51 -3.88
C THR A 201 13.37 8.04 -3.78
N ILE A 202 14.27 8.61 -2.97
CA ILE A 202 14.37 10.07 -2.83
C ILE A 202 14.71 10.74 -4.18
N ARG A 203 15.62 10.17 -4.97
CA ARG A 203 15.93 10.69 -6.31
C ARG A 203 14.72 10.67 -7.24
N HIS A 204 13.96 9.59 -7.21
CA HIS A 204 12.76 9.46 -8.03
C HIS A 204 11.70 10.49 -7.65
N GLU A 205 11.42 10.65 -6.35
CA GLU A 205 10.50 11.68 -5.87
C GLU A 205 11.00 13.10 -6.16
N THR A 206 12.30 13.35 -6.06
CA THR A 206 12.92 14.63 -6.43
C THR A 206 12.62 15.01 -7.89
N MET A 207 12.75 14.04 -8.82
CA MET A 207 12.42 14.26 -10.23
C MET A 207 10.94 14.59 -10.43
N ARG A 208 10.05 13.90 -9.70
CA ARG A 208 8.61 14.18 -9.75
C ARG A 208 8.27 15.56 -9.19
N ILE A 209 8.92 15.98 -8.10
CA ILE A 209 8.79 17.34 -7.56
C ILE A 209 9.18 18.38 -8.61
N TYR A 210 10.30 18.18 -9.32
CA TYR A 210 10.73 19.10 -10.37
C TYR A 210 9.70 19.17 -11.50
N GLN A 211 9.15 18.05 -11.93
CA GLN A 211 8.10 18.01 -12.93
C GLN A 211 6.82 18.70 -12.47
N ALA A 212 6.35 18.42 -11.25
CA ALA A 212 5.14 19.02 -10.69
C ALA A 212 5.27 20.54 -10.51
N LEU A 213 6.45 21.00 -10.09
CA LEU A 213 6.75 22.41 -9.93
C LEU A 213 7.20 23.09 -11.22
N ALA A 214 7.32 22.38 -12.35
CA ALA A 214 7.87 22.88 -13.59
C ALA A 214 9.20 23.64 -13.39
N VAL A 215 10.16 23.00 -12.72
CA VAL A 215 11.51 23.50 -12.44
C VAL A 215 12.55 22.47 -12.90
N SER A 216 13.79 22.92 -13.10
CA SER A 216 14.85 22.10 -13.66
C SER A 216 15.84 21.58 -12.61
N ASP A 217 15.92 22.23 -11.46
CA ASP A 217 16.91 21.90 -10.44
C ASP A 217 16.40 22.11 -9.01
N ARG A 218 17.24 21.66 -8.04
CA ARG A 218 16.94 21.70 -6.61
C ARG A 218 16.80 23.13 -6.07
N LYS A 219 17.61 24.08 -6.55
CA LYS A 219 17.57 25.46 -6.09
C LYS A 219 16.28 26.14 -6.52
N GLU A 220 15.88 25.91 -7.76
CA GLU A 220 14.62 26.41 -8.29
C GLU A 220 13.43 25.80 -7.54
N ALA A 221 13.48 24.47 -7.25
CA ALA A 221 12.43 23.80 -6.48
C ALA A 221 12.30 24.40 -5.07
N ALA A 222 13.40 24.60 -4.35
CA ALA A 222 13.40 25.20 -3.01
C ALA A 222 12.89 26.66 -3.04
N LYS A 223 13.31 27.46 -4.02
CA LYS A 223 12.85 28.84 -4.19
C LYS A 223 11.34 28.89 -4.47
N LYS A 224 10.85 28.01 -5.36
CA LYS A 224 9.44 27.96 -5.72
C LYS A 224 8.57 27.48 -4.57
N ALA A 225 9.07 26.54 -3.76
CA ALA A 225 8.42 26.08 -2.55
C ALA A 225 8.13 27.22 -1.56
N LEU A 226 9.13 28.07 -1.31
CA LEU A 226 8.99 29.24 -0.45
C LEU A 226 8.04 30.28 -1.04
N THR A 227 8.14 30.54 -2.34
CA THR A 227 7.30 31.53 -3.03
C THR A 227 5.81 31.13 -3.01
N LEU A 228 5.51 29.84 -3.13
CA LEU A 228 4.15 29.30 -3.13
C LEU A 228 3.66 28.90 -1.73
N SER A 229 4.46 29.13 -0.67
CA SER A 229 4.16 28.74 0.72
C SER A 229 3.77 27.27 0.86
N LEU A 230 4.49 26.37 0.15
CA LEU A 230 4.25 24.93 0.17
C LEU A 230 4.90 24.24 1.38
N VAL A 231 5.85 24.89 2.01
CA VAL A 231 6.67 24.38 3.13
C VAL A 231 6.91 25.45 4.17
#